data_765227d0d1d79d69ab2cf36d7160048e
#
_entry.id   765227d0d1d79d69ab2cf36d7160048e
#
_cell.length_a   1.000
_cell.length_b   1.000
_cell.length_c   1.000
_cell.angle_alpha   90.00
_cell.angle_beta   90.00
_cell.angle_gamma   90.00
#
_symmetry.space_group_name_H-M   'P 1'
#
loop_
_entity.id
_entity.type
_entity.pdbx_description
1 polymer ?
#
loop_
_entity_poly.entity_id
_entity_poly.type
_entity_poly.pdbx_seq_one_letter_code
_entity_poly.pdbx_strand_id
1 'polypeptide(L)'
;MNYRNLGNTGLRVSRICLGMMSYGKHESRQWTLDEADAEPIVRLAVEGGITFFDTADVYNGGQSEIVTGRLLRKLFGMREEYVVATKVHGQTMPGENGRGLSRKHIMASIDASLDRLGLDYVDLYQTHRWDRATPIAETMEALHDVVKAGKARYVGASSMFAWQFAKAQGVASTPFVSMQNHYNLIYREEEREMIPQCIDQGVGVIPWSPLARGMLAGNRTRAGERLTTRANTDAFADSLYRPEVDFAVIERLIEVAEARGLPSAQIALAWLLHKPGVTAPIVGATKPGQLEDALAAEQLSLSEDEIAQLEEAYVPHAVAGHL
;
A
#
# COMPACT_ATOMS: atom_id res chain seq x y z
N MET A 1 -17.94 3.57 6.60
CA MET A 1 -16.66 2.82 6.62
C MET A 1 -16.81 1.55 7.42
N ASN A 2 -16.45 0.40 6.86
CA ASN A 2 -16.37 -0.88 7.59
C ASN A 2 -14.95 -1.12 8.12
N TYR A 3 -14.83 -2.03 9.08
CA TYR A 3 -13.55 -2.39 9.69
C TYR A 3 -13.38 -3.90 9.68
N ARG A 4 -12.13 -4.37 9.45
CA ARG A 4 -11.77 -5.79 9.50
C ARG A 4 -10.52 -6.00 10.37
N ASN A 5 -10.33 -7.21 10.83
CA ASN A 5 -9.08 -7.61 11.43
C ASN A 5 -7.99 -7.69 10.36
N LEU A 6 -6.78 -7.24 10.70
CA LEU A 6 -5.61 -7.41 9.83
C LEU A 6 -5.13 -8.87 9.93
N GLY A 7 -5.52 -9.68 8.94
CA GLY A 7 -5.32 -11.13 9.00
C GLY A 7 -5.98 -11.75 10.24
N ASN A 8 -5.36 -12.76 10.80
CA ASN A 8 -5.81 -13.46 12.02
C ASN A 8 -5.35 -12.76 13.32
N THR A 9 -5.26 -11.43 13.31
CA THR A 9 -4.90 -10.66 14.51
C THR A 9 -6.11 -9.99 15.13
N GLY A 10 -5.96 -9.48 16.34
CA GLY A 10 -6.96 -8.60 16.97
C GLY A 10 -6.92 -7.15 16.50
N LEU A 11 -5.97 -6.77 15.62
CA LEU A 11 -5.84 -5.40 15.12
C LEU A 11 -6.93 -5.11 14.09
N ARG A 12 -7.83 -4.20 14.42
CA ARG A 12 -8.90 -3.76 13.51
C ARG A 12 -8.44 -2.55 12.71
N VAL A 13 -8.63 -2.62 11.39
CA VAL A 13 -8.28 -1.55 10.44
C VAL A 13 -9.49 -1.19 9.58
N SER A 14 -9.57 0.06 9.11
CA SER A 14 -10.54 0.46 8.10
C SER A 14 -10.32 -0.28 6.78
N ARG A 15 -11.41 -0.54 6.05
CA ARG A 15 -11.37 -1.26 4.74
C ARG A 15 -10.60 -0.52 3.66
N ILE A 16 -10.35 0.77 3.84
CA ILE A 16 -9.44 1.58 3.03
C ILE A 16 -8.27 2.01 3.92
N CYS A 17 -7.04 1.87 3.40
CA CYS A 17 -5.84 2.43 3.99
C CYS A 17 -5.44 3.68 3.21
N LEU A 18 -5.19 4.81 3.88
CA LEU A 18 -4.64 5.99 3.22
C LEU A 18 -3.12 5.86 3.07
N GLY A 19 -2.66 5.84 1.82
CA GLY A 19 -1.24 5.86 1.49
C GLY A 19 -0.67 7.28 1.57
N MET A 20 0.30 7.48 2.45
CA MET A 20 0.88 8.78 2.76
C MET A 20 2.06 9.17 1.85
N MET A 21 2.42 8.34 0.86
CA MET A 21 3.56 8.58 -0.05
C MET A 21 3.44 9.90 -0.84
N SER A 22 2.22 10.39 -1.05
CA SER A 22 1.97 11.65 -1.77
C SER A 22 2.18 12.90 -0.92
N TYR A 23 2.43 12.78 0.38
CA TYR A 23 2.52 13.89 1.32
C TYR A 23 3.94 14.07 1.85
N GLY A 24 4.32 15.33 2.04
CA GLY A 24 5.69 15.76 2.25
C GLY A 24 6.34 16.12 0.91
N LYS A 25 6.51 17.42 0.65
CA LYS A 25 7.03 17.93 -0.63
C LYS A 25 8.43 17.42 -0.90
N HIS A 26 8.68 16.98 -2.14
CA HIS A 26 9.99 16.52 -2.56
C HIS A 26 10.27 16.92 -4.02
N GLU A 27 11.45 17.48 -4.28
CA GLU A 27 11.82 18.05 -5.60
C GLU A 27 11.73 17.04 -6.74
N SER A 28 12.06 15.76 -6.50
CA SER A 28 12.02 14.71 -7.53
C SER A 28 10.61 14.19 -7.85
N ARG A 29 9.56 14.63 -7.11
CA ARG A 29 8.18 14.15 -7.26
C ARG A 29 7.21 15.33 -7.30
N GLN A 30 7.05 15.91 -8.47
CA GLN A 30 6.23 17.11 -8.71
C GLN A 30 4.74 16.96 -8.31
N TRP A 31 4.26 15.74 -8.09
CA TRP A 31 2.88 15.45 -7.70
C TRP A 31 2.70 15.28 -6.18
N THR A 32 3.75 15.49 -5.38
CA THR A 32 3.63 15.47 -3.93
C THR A 32 3.13 16.80 -3.38
N LEU A 33 2.36 16.73 -2.30
CA LEU A 33 1.77 17.86 -1.60
C LEU A 33 2.60 18.17 -0.35
N ASP A 34 2.66 19.43 0.03
CA ASP A 34 3.16 19.81 1.35
C ASP A 34 2.12 19.50 2.45
N GLU A 35 2.44 19.81 3.70
CA GLU A 35 1.57 19.51 4.85
C GLU A 35 0.24 20.27 4.77
N ALA A 36 0.29 21.55 4.34
CA ALA A 36 -0.89 22.41 4.27
C ALA A 36 -1.89 21.94 3.20
N ASP A 37 -1.38 21.54 2.03
CA ASP A 37 -2.19 21.01 0.94
C ASP A 37 -2.68 19.58 1.23
N ALA A 38 -1.93 18.80 2.02
CA ALA A 38 -2.29 17.43 2.40
C ALA A 38 -3.36 17.39 3.49
N GLU A 39 -3.38 18.36 4.42
CA GLU A 39 -4.27 18.35 5.59
C GLU A 39 -5.75 18.21 5.24
N PRO A 40 -6.33 18.95 4.26
CA PRO A 40 -7.74 18.80 3.92
C PRO A 40 -8.10 17.38 3.47
N ILE A 41 -7.18 16.71 2.76
CA ILE A 41 -7.39 15.34 2.26
C ILE A 41 -7.32 14.33 3.42
N VAL A 42 -6.31 14.46 4.29
CA VAL A 42 -6.18 13.58 5.47
C VAL A 42 -7.34 13.79 6.43
N ARG A 43 -7.80 15.03 6.60
CA ARG A 43 -9.00 15.36 7.40
C ARG A 43 -10.25 14.68 6.83
N LEU A 44 -10.48 14.76 5.53
CA LEU A 44 -11.58 14.07 4.85
C LEU A 44 -11.50 12.55 5.04
N ALA A 45 -10.29 11.97 5.03
CA ALA A 45 -10.08 10.56 5.32
C ALA A 45 -10.53 10.19 6.75
N VAL A 46 -10.10 10.97 7.73
CA VAL A 46 -10.46 10.77 9.15
C VAL A 46 -11.97 10.92 9.35
N GLU A 47 -12.58 11.97 8.82
CA GLU A 47 -14.02 12.21 8.86
C GLU A 47 -14.81 11.10 8.13
N GLY A 48 -14.25 10.53 7.06
CA GLY A 48 -14.79 9.35 6.35
C GLY A 48 -14.59 8.01 7.09
N GLY A 49 -13.95 8.03 8.27
CA GLY A 49 -13.73 6.86 9.13
C GLY A 49 -12.51 6.02 8.76
N ILE A 50 -11.57 6.54 7.97
CA ILE A 50 -10.28 5.88 7.76
C ILE A 50 -9.45 5.99 9.03
N THR A 51 -9.01 4.85 9.53
CA THR A 51 -8.14 4.74 10.72
C THR A 51 -6.79 4.08 10.41
N PHE A 52 -6.55 3.68 9.17
CA PHE A 52 -5.33 3.00 8.75
C PHE A 52 -4.53 3.85 7.77
N PHE A 53 -3.25 4.11 8.09
CA PHE A 53 -2.35 4.99 7.35
C PHE A 53 -1.02 4.29 7.09
N ASP A 54 -0.55 4.33 5.84
CA ASP A 54 0.69 3.65 5.42
C ASP A 54 1.71 4.64 4.87
N THR A 55 2.89 4.68 5.46
CA THR A 55 4.06 5.46 5.01
C THR A 55 5.29 4.57 4.84
N ALA A 56 6.48 5.14 4.69
CA ALA A 56 7.77 4.46 4.70
C ALA A 56 8.91 5.45 4.99
N ASP A 57 10.01 4.94 5.50
CA ASP A 57 11.23 5.69 5.83
C ASP A 57 11.84 6.44 4.64
N VAL A 58 11.73 5.89 3.42
CA VAL A 58 12.27 6.47 2.18
C VAL A 58 11.31 7.44 1.48
N TYR A 59 10.03 7.51 1.87
CA TYR A 59 9.10 8.36 1.14
C TYR A 59 9.44 9.83 1.32
N ASN A 60 9.74 10.48 0.18
CA ASN A 60 10.07 11.91 0.14
C ASN A 60 11.21 12.29 1.10
N GLY A 61 12.23 11.41 1.22
CA GLY A 61 13.38 11.65 2.11
C GLY A 61 13.00 11.70 3.60
N GLY A 62 11.96 10.94 4.01
CA GLY A 62 11.44 10.93 5.38
C GLY A 62 10.36 11.98 5.66
N GLN A 63 10.12 12.93 4.73
CA GLN A 63 9.09 13.95 4.92
C GLN A 63 7.67 13.38 5.02
N SER A 64 7.40 12.23 4.36
CA SER A 64 6.12 11.56 4.49
C SER A 64 5.82 11.13 5.93
N GLU A 65 6.80 10.58 6.65
CA GLU A 65 6.63 10.22 8.06
C GLU A 65 6.41 11.45 8.95
N ILE A 66 7.15 12.55 8.72
CA ILE A 66 6.99 13.81 9.48
C ILE A 66 5.57 14.36 9.33
N VAL A 67 5.08 14.48 8.08
CA VAL A 67 3.73 14.96 7.79
C VAL A 67 2.68 14.01 8.36
N THR A 68 2.86 12.70 8.20
CA THR A 68 1.95 11.68 8.76
C THR A 68 1.82 11.86 10.26
N GLY A 69 2.92 11.90 11.00
CA GLY A 69 2.90 12.01 12.45
C GLY A 69 2.25 13.32 12.93
N ARG A 70 2.52 14.45 12.27
CA ARG A 70 1.93 15.75 12.63
C ARG A 70 0.43 15.77 12.39
N LEU A 71 -0.03 15.34 11.20
CA LEU A 71 -1.45 15.39 10.85
C LEU A 71 -2.27 14.43 11.70
N LEU A 72 -1.79 13.20 11.95
CA LEU A 72 -2.56 12.25 12.75
C LEU A 72 -2.69 12.69 14.21
N ARG A 73 -1.63 13.21 14.83
CA ARG A 73 -1.73 13.77 16.18
C ARG A 73 -2.61 15.01 16.27
N LYS A 74 -2.75 15.78 15.17
CA LYS A 74 -3.64 16.93 15.09
C LYS A 74 -5.11 16.54 14.92
N LEU A 75 -5.37 15.45 14.18
CA LEU A 75 -6.71 15.09 13.73
C LEU A 75 -7.40 14.06 14.63
N PHE A 76 -6.65 13.24 15.36
CA PHE A 76 -7.16 12.28 16.34
C PHE A 76 -6.95 12.77 17.78
N GLY A 77 -7.83 12.36 18.68
CA GLY A 77 -7.76 12.71 20.09
C GLY A 77 -6.77 11.84 20.88
N MET A 78 -6.68 10.54 20.52
CA MET A 78 -5.84 9.56 21.19
C MET A 78 -5.05 8.74 20.18
N ARG A 79 -3.87 8.25 20.60
CA ARG A 79 -2.98 7.41 19.76
C ARG A 79 -3.65 6.09 19.33
N GLU A 80 -4.50 5.56 20.16
CA GLU A 80 -5.19 4.28 19.97
C GLU A 80 -6.30 4.32 18.91
N GLU A 81 -6.71 5.52 18.46
CA GLU A 81 -7.79 5.68 17.47
C GLU A 81 -7.33 5.36 16.04
N TYR A 82 -6.02 5.29 15.80
CA TYR A 82 -5.48 5.08 14.45
C TYR A 82 -4.33 4.06 14.42
N VAL A 83 -4.18 3.44 13.27
CA VAL A 83 -3.14 2.46 12.95
C VAL A 83 -2.16 3.09 11.97
N VAL A 84 -0.86 3.13 12.34
CA VAL A 84 0.23 3.61 11.48
C VAL A 84 1.12 2.45 11.09
N ALA A 85 1.32 2.30 9.78
CA ALA A 85 2.31 1.42 9.19
C ALA A 85 3.47 2.23 8.60
N THR A 86 4.71 1.80 8.86
CA THR A 86 5.88 2.28 8.15
C THR A 86 6.76 1.12 7.67
N LYS A 87 7.81 1.41 6.89
CA LYS A 87 8.60 0.38 6.21
C LYS A 87 10.09 0.66 6.30
N VAL A 88 10.90 -0.40 6.17
CA VAL A 88 12.36 -0.37 6.15
C VAL A 88 12.91 -1.19 4.99
N HIS A 89 13.93 -0.70 4.31
CA HIS A 89 14.80 -1.38 3.36
C HIS A 89 15.65 -0.39 2.55
N GLY A 90 15.08 0.74 2.14
CA GLY A 90 15.73 1.66 1.22
C GLY A 90 16.92 2.41 1.84
N GLN A 91 17.66 3.13 1.00
CA GLN A 91 18.77 3.97 1.47
C GLN A 91 18.22 5.18 2.22
N THR A 92 18.42 5.23 3.53
CA THR A 92 18.01 6.34 4.41
C THR A 92 19.19 7.05 5.08
N MET A 93 20.34 6.41 5.09
CA MET A 93 21.59 6.93 5.65
C MET A 93 22.75 6.71 4.67
N PRO A 94 23.80 7.54 4.69
CA PRO A 94 24.97 7.31 3.84
C PRO A 94 25.74 6.05 4.26
N GLY A 95 26.47 5.48 3.30
CA GLY A 95 27.34 4.32 3.51
C GLY A 95 26.64 2.96 3.35
N GLU A 96 27.43 1.90 3.39
CA GLU A 96 26.99 0.52 3.07
C GLU A 96 25.92 -0.03 4.03
N ASN A 97 25.91 0.41 5.28
CA ASN A 97 24.93 -0.02 6.28
C ASN A 97 23.69 0.89 6.33
N GLY A 98 23.54 1.81 5.40
CA GLY A 98 22.43 2.76 5.34
C GLY A 98 21.18 2.22 4.63
N ARG A 99 21.18 0.94 4.24
CA ARG A 99 20.08 0.26 3.52
C ARG A 99 20.03 -1.22 3.84
N GLY A 100 18.99 -1.90 3.33
CA GLY A 100 18.81 -3.35 3.44
C GLY A 100 18.03 -3.76 4.69
N LEU A 101 18.11 -5.04 5.05
CA LEU A 101 17.40 -5.62 6.18
C LEU A 101 18.32 -6.24 7.22
N SER A 102 19.58 -5.81 7.28
CA SER A 102 20.47 -6.20 8.36
C SER A 102 19.92 -5.76 9.71
N ARG A 103 20.21 -6.51 10.76
CA ARG A 103 19.85 -6.15 12.13
C ARG A 103 20.26 -4.71 12.48
N LYS A 104 21.49 -4.31 12.08
CA LYS A 104 21.98 -2.97 12.32
C LYS A 104 21.08 -1.89 11.70
N HIS A 105 20.68 -2.08 10.43
CA HIS A 105 19.85 -1.10 9.73
C HIS A 105 18.40 -1.09 10.25
N ILE A 106 17.82 -2.26 10.50
CA ILE A 106 16.44 -2.36 11.05
C ILE A 106 16.32 -1.61 12.38
N MET A 107 17.26 -1.83 13.32
CA MET A 107 17.21 -1.19 14.64
C MET A 107 17.40 0.32 14.56
N ALA A 108 18.32 0.80 13.71
CA ALA A 108 18.54 2.24 13.52
C ALA A 108 17.37 2.91 12.78
N SER A 109 16.77 2.22 11.80
CA SER A 109 15.69 2.75 10.98
C SER A 109 14.38 2.89 11.76
N ILE A 110 14.04 1.94 12.64
CA ILE A 110 12.82 2.09 13.46
C ILE A 110 12.95 3.30 14.39
N ASP A 111 14.10 3.53 15.02
CA ASP A 111 14.31 4.67 15.90
C ASP A 111 14.16 5.99 15.12
N ALA A 112 14.81 6.09 13.96
CA ALA A 112 14.70 7.26 13.10
C ALA A 112 13.26 7.47 12.57
N SER A 113 12.50 6.41 12.29
CA SER A 113 11.09 6.50 11.87
C SER A 113 10.20 6.99 13.01
N LEU A 114 10.39 6.49 14.23
CA LEU A 114 9.65 6.95 15.41
C LEU A 114 9.92 8.42 15.70
N ASP A 115 11.19 8.87 15.59
CA ASP A 115 11.55 10.29 15.74
C ASP A 115 10.83 11.16 14.70
N ARG A 116 10.84 10.78 13.42
CA ARG A 116 10.15 11.53 12.35
C ARG A 116 8.64 11.55 12.53
N LEU A 117 8.03 10.43 12.90
CA LEU A 117 6.61 10.34 13.19
C LEU A 117 6.24 11.07 14.48
N GLY A 118 7.18 11.25 15.42
CA GLY A 118 6.94 11.75 16.75
C GLY A 118 6.04 10.82 17.57
N LEU A 119 6.28 9.51 17.49
CA LEU A 119 5.51 8.46 18.14
C LEU A 119 6.44 7.55 18.93
N ASP A 120 5.93 6.93 20.00
CA ASP A 120 6.65 5.94 20.79
C ASP A 120 6.66 4.56 20.13
N TYR A 121 5.67 4.27 19.29
CA TYR A 121 5.55 3.01 18.54
C TYR A 121 4.78 3.18 17.24
N VAL A 122 5.00 2.26 16.30
CA VAL A 122 4.13 2.04 15.14
C VAL A 122 3.30 0.78 15.35
N ASP A 123 2.12 0.72 14.75
CA ASP A 123 1.28 -0.47 14.85
C ASP A 123 1.80 -1.59 13.95
N LEU A 124 2.27 -1.26 12.75
CA LEU A 124 2.77 -2.20 11.77
C LEU A 124 4.12 -1.75 11.21
N TYR A 125 5.16 -2.56 11.43
CA TYR A 125 6.49 -2.33 10.85
C TYR A 125 6.76 -3.34 9.75
N GLN A 126 7.05 -2.87 8.53
CA GLN A 126 7.08 -3.72 7.34
C GLN A 126 8.48 -3.76 6.71
N THR A 127 8.88 -4.94 6.22
CA THR A 127 9.98 -5.00 5.24
C THR A 127 9.46 -4.47 3.90
N HIS A 128 10.12 -3.44 3.34
CA HIS A 128 9.66 -2.78 2.11
C HIS A 128 9.94 -3.61 0.86
N ARG A 129 11.02 -4.40 0.89
CA ARG A 129 11.46 -5.34 -0.15
C ARG A 129 12.19 -6.51 0.48
N TRP A 130 12.36 -7.58 -0.28
CA TRP A 130 13.25 -8.67 0.09
C TRP A 130 14.70 -8.23 -0.05
N ASP A 131 15.52 -8.46 0.99
CA ASP A 131 16.97 -8.23 0.93
C ASP A 131 17.71 -9.56 0.62
N ARG A 132 18.35 -9.60 -0.54
CA ARG A 132 19.12 -10.78 -0.97
C ARG A 132 20.48 -10.87 -0.29
N ALA A 133 20.98 -9.77 0.28
CA ALA A 133 22.29 -9.70 0.91
C ALA A 133 22.26 -10.10 2.39
N THR A 134 21.08 -10.06 3.02
CA THR A 134 20.92 -10.37 4.45
C THR A 134 20.25 -11.75 4.63
N PRO A 135 20.80 -12.65 5.45
CA PRO A 135 20.13 -13.89 5.82
C PRO A 135 18.77 -13.61 6.45
N ILE A 136 17.72 -14.27 5.96
CA ILE A 136 16.35 -13.98 6.42
C ILE A 136 16.17 -14.24 7.92
N ALA A 137 16.89 -15.17 8.52
CA ALA A 137 16.83 -15.42 9.95
C ALA A 137 17.28 -14.19 10.77
N GLU A 138 18.36 -13.49 10.33
CA GLU A 138 18.81 -12.24 10.96
C GLU A 138 17.73 -11.15 10.89
N THR A 139 17.12 -10.99 9.71
CA THR A 139 16.03 -10.02 9.51
C THR A 139 14.86 -10.32 10.44
N MET A 140 14.40 -11.58 10.50
CA MET A 140 13.25 -11.96 11.33
C MET A 140 13.53 -11.85 12.82
N GLU A 141 14.74 -12.15 13.26
CA GLU A 141 15.17 -11.96 14.65
C GLU A 141 15.22 -10.46 15.01
N ALA A 142 15.75 -9.62 14.13
CA ALA A 142 15.77 -8.17 14.35
C ALA A 142 14.34 -7.60 14.46
N LEU A 143 13.41 -8.01 13.60
CA LEU A 143 12.00 -7.60 13.66
C LEU A 143 11.32 -8.10 14.95
N HIS A 144 11.62 -9.31 15.39
CA HIS A 144 11.16 -9.83 16.69
C HIS A 144 11.61 -8.93 17.86
N ASP A 145 12.89 -8.52 17.86
CA ASP A 145 13.43 -7.65 18.89
C ASP A 145 12.82 -6.24 18.87
N VAL A 146 12.49 -5.69 17.68
CA VAL A 146 11.74 -4.43 17.55
C VAL A 146 10.38 -4.53 18.22
N VAL A 147 9.65 -5.67 18.04
CA VAL A 147 8.37 -5.90 18.69
C VAL A 147 8.55 -6.06 20.21
N LYS A 148 9.53 -6.83 20.65
CA LYS A 148 9.83 -7.01 22.10
C LYS A 148 10.22 -5.72 22.78
N ALA A 149 10.92 -4.82 22.08
CA ALA A 149 11.25 -3.50 22.60
C ALA A 149 10.03 -2.55 22.64
N GLY A 150 8.87 -2.99 22.16
CA GLY A 150 7.64 -2.20 22.16
C GLY A 150 7.60 -1.11 21.09
N LYS A 151 8.57 -1.06 20.15
CA LYS A 151 8.67 -0.06 19.08
C LYS A 151 7.71 -0.34 17.91
N ALA A 152 7.29 -1.59 17.74
CA ALA A 152 6.22 -1.98 16.82
C ALA A 152 5.28 -2.97 17.51
N ARG A 153 3.99 -2.97 17.14
CA ARG A 153 3.01 -3.94 17.65
C ARG A 153 2.97 -5.20 16.82
N TYR A 154 3.04 -5.04 15.51
CA TYR A 154 3.00 -6.12 14.52
C TYR A 154 4.08 -5.90 13.46
N VAL A 155 4.44 -6.99 12.76
CA VAL A 155 5.35 -6.93 11.62
C VAL A 155 4.64 -7.41 10.35
N GLY A 156 5.02 -6.83 9.21
CA GLY A 156 4.48 -7.15 7.90
C GLY A 156 5.55 -7.23 6.83
N ALA A 157 5.18 -7.75 5.68
CA ALA A 157 6.05 -7.84 4.52
C ALA A 157 5.48 -7.10 3.31
N SER A 158 6.34 -6.71 2.37
CA SER A 158 5.94 -6.11 1.11
C SER A 158 6.77 -6.65 -0.05
N SER A 159 6.11 -6.87 -1.19
CA SER A 159 6.75 -7.07 -2.51
C SER A 159 7.86 -8.11 -2.51
N MET A 160 7.50 -9.38 -2.29
CA MET A 160 8.39 -10.54 -2.38
C MET A 160 7.65 -11.73 -2.98
N PHE A 161 8.39 -12.72 -3.45
CA PHE A 161 7.84 -13.96 -3.96
C PHE A 161 7.24 -14.82 -2.82
N ALA A 162 6.26 -15.66 -3.15
CA ALA A 162 5.61 -16.55 -2.18
C ALA A 162 6.61 -17.48 -1.46
N TRP A 163 7.60 -18.03 -2.18
CA TRP A 163 8.65 -18.87 -1.56
C TRP A 163 9.52 -18.08 -0.56
N GLN A 164 9.78 -16.79 -0.82
CA GLN A 164 10.54 -15.92 0.10
C GLN A 164 9.72 -15.67 1.37
N PHE A 165 8.43 -15.37 1.18
CA PHE A 165 7.51 -15.19 2.28
C PHE A 165 7.36 -16.46 3.13
N ALA A 166 7.16 -17.61 2.50
CA ALA A 166 7.11 -18.90 3.20
C ALA A 166 8.38 -19.17 4.00
N LYS A 167 9.55 -18.89 3.42
CA LYS A 167 10.84 -19.05 4.10
C LYS A 167 10.98 -18.12 5.31
N ALA A 168 10.54 -16.87 5.19
CA ALA A 168 10.54 -15.91 6.31
C ALA A 168 9.61 -16.39 7.44
N GLN A 169 8.38 -16.76 7.11
CA GLN A 169 7.40 -17.27 8.08
C GLN A 169 7.91 -18.53 8.82
N GLY A 170 8.63 -19.41 8.09
CA GLY A 170 9.16 -20.65 8.65
C GLY A 170 10.27 -20.48 9.71
N VAL A 171 10.94 -19.31 9.74
CA VAL A 171 12.01 -18.98 10.71
C VAL A 171 11.59 -17.91 11.73
N ALA A 172 10.38 -17.40 11.63
CA ALA A 172 9.91 -16.26 12.40
C ALA A 172 9.50 -16.64 13.83
N SER A 173 10.09 -15.98 14.84
CA SER A 173 9.53 -15.97 16.21
C SER A 173 8.34 -15.00 16.36
N THR A 174 8.31 -13.96 15.52
CA THR A 174 7.17 -13.05 15.32
C THR A 174 6.81 -13.09 13.85
N PRO A 175 5.76 -13.82 13.42
CA PRO A 175 5.41 -13.96 12.03
C PRO A 175 4.83 -12.66 11.44
N PHE A 176 4.97 -12.49 10.14
CA PHE A 176 4.29 -11.41 9.43
C PHE A 176 2.78 -11.60 9.47
N VAL A 177 2.06 -10.53 9.80
CA VAL A 177 0.59 -10.52 9.87
C VAL A 177 -0.06 -9.90 8.63
N SER A 178 0.74 -9.23 7.80
CA SER A 178 0.27 -8.59 6.57
C SER A 178 1.24 -8.78 5.42
N MET A 179 0.68 -8.79 4.20
CA MET A 179 1.42 -8.76 2.94
C MET A 179 0.95 -7.58 2.09
N GLN A 180 1.90 -6.67 1.77
CA GLN A 180 1.66 -5.50 0.95
C GLN A 180 2.26 -5.71 -0.44
N ASN A 181 1.53 -6.34 -1.35
CA ASN A 181 1.98 -6.62 -2.72
C ASN A 181 1.32 -5.72 -3.76
N HIS A 182 1.91 -5.70 -4.96
CA HIS A 182 1.34 -5.09 -6.15
C HIS A 182 0.13 -5.90 -6.59
N TYR A 183 -1.07 -5.36 -6.46
CA TYR A 183 -2.27 -6.07 -6.88
C TYR A 183 -3.39 -5.09 -7.25
N ASN A 184 -3.92 -5.22 -8.45
CA ASN A 184 -5.03 -4.44 -8.99
C ASN A 184 -5.62 -5.16 -10.22
N LEU A 185 -6.65 -4.59 -10.82
CA LEU A 185 -7.40 -5.20 -11.92
C LEU A 185 -6.57 -5.55 -13.16
N ILE A 186 -5.50 -4.77 -13.45
CA ILE A 186 -4.58 -5.01 -14.58
C ILE A 186 -3.26 -5.68 -14.17
N TYR A 187 -3.08 -6.05 -12.91
CA TYR A 187 -1.94 -6.83 -12.43
C TYR A 187 -2.40 -7.81 -11.36
N ARG A 188 -2.53 -9.09 -11.72
CA ARG A 188 -3.14 -10.13 -10.89
C ARG A 188 -2.22 -11.32 -10.60
N GLU A 189 -0.91 -11.15 -10.77
CA GLU A 189 0.05 -12.27 -10.61
C GLU A 189 0.11 -12.82 -9.18
N GLU A 190 -0.30 -12.02 -8.19
CA GLU A 190 -0.37 -12.43 -6.78
C GLU A 190 -1.46 -13.50 -6.52
N GLU A 191 -2.44 -13.64 -7.40
CA GLU A 191 -3.49 -14.66 -7.33
C GLU A 191 -2.95 -16.09 -7.53
N ARG A 192 -1.75 -16.24 -8.10
CA ARG A 192 -1.15 -17.56 -8.39
C ARG A 192 -0.72 -18.29 -7.12
N GLU A 193 -0.01 -17.60 -6.22
CA GLU A 193 0.59 -18.22 -5.04
C GLU A 193 0.50 -17.34 -3.78
N MET A 194 0.82 -16.05 -3.87
CA MET A 194 0.93 -15.19 -2.68
C MET A 194 -0.40 -15.01 -1.96
N ILE A 195 -1.48 -14.69 -2.67
CA ILE A 195 -2.81 -14.51 -2.06
C ILE A 195 -3.32 -15.84 -1.47
N PRO A 196 -3.30 -16.98 -2.18
CA PRO A 196 -3.62 -18.27 -1.59
C PRO A 196 -2.82 -18.60 -0.32
N GLN A 197 -1.51 -18.34 -0.31
CA GLN A 197 -0.67 -18.53 0.87
C GLN A 197 -1.05 -17.60 2.02
N CYS A 198 -1.35 -16.34 1.73
CA CYS A 198 -1.80 -15.39 2.75
C CYS A 198 -3.12 -15.83 3.39
N ILE A 199 -4.06 -16.32 2.59
CA ILE A 199 -5.34 -16.86 3.07
C ILE A 199 -5.12 -18.08 3.96
N ASP A 200 -4.30 -19.06 3.51
CA ASP A 200 -3.97 -20.27 4.26
C ASP A 200 -3.34 -19.95 5.62
N GLN A 201 -2.42 -18.97 5.66
CA GLN A 201 -1.72 -18.59 6.89
C GLN A 201 -2.44 -17.51 7.72
N GLY A 202 -3.61 -17.05 7.29
CA GLY A 202 -4.35 -15.98 7.98
C GLY A 202 -3.65 -14.62 7.96
N VAL A 203 -2.91 -14.31 6.89
CA VAL A 203 -2.20 -13.05 6.69
C VAL A 203 -3.08 -12.08 5.92
N GLY A 204 -3.21 -10.83 6.38
CA GLY A 204 -4.00 -9.80 5.70
C GLY A 204 -3.29 -9.23 4.48
N VAL A 205 -3.97 -9.20 3.33
CA VAL A 205 -3.43 -8.59 2.10
C VAL A 205 -3.83 -7.11 2.05
N ILE A 206 -2.83 -6.23 1.93
CA ILE A 206 -3.00 -4.76 1.87
C ILE A 206 -2.35 -4.20 0.59
N PRO A 207 -2.98 -4.33 -0.58
CA PRO A 207 -2.35 -4.06 -1.87
C PRO A 207 -1.93 -2.60 -2.07
N TRP A 208 -0.73 -2.39 -2.65
CA TRP A 208 -0.32 -1.09 -3.14
C TRP A 208 -0.69 -0.91 -4.63
N SER A 209 -0.81 0.35 -5.06
CA SER A 209 -1.26 0.75 -6.41
C SER A 209 -2.60 0.13 -6.83
N PRO A 210 -3.65 0.21 -6.00
CA PRO A 210 -4.95 -0.39 -6.30
C PRO A 210 -5.59 0.17 -7.57
N LEU A 211 -5.26 1.40 -7.95
CA LEU A 211 -5.69 2.07 -9.19
C LEU A 211 -4.62 2.10 -10.28
N ALA A 212 -3.66 1.16 -10.24
CA ALA A 212 -2.59 1.06 -11.23
C ALA A 212 -1.90 2.42 -11.49
N ARG A 213 -1.55 3.14 -10.42
CA ARG A 213 -0.94 4.49 -10.48
C ARG A 213 -1.77 5.51 -11.29
N GLY A 214 -3.08 5.29 -11.34
CA GLY A 214 -4.06 6.15 -11.99
C GLY A 214 -4.52 5.67 -13.37
N MET A 215 -3.99 4.59 -13.94
CA MET A 215 -4.47 4.04 -15.21
C MET A 215 -5.93 3.60 -15.13
N LEU A 216 -6.31 2.95 -14.03
CA LEU A 216 -7.71 2.55 -13.75
C LEU A 216 -8.62 3.73 -13.36
N ALA A 217 -8.07 4.93 -13.24
CA ALA A 217 -8.81 6.19 -13.02
C ALA A 217 -8.72 7.13 -14.23
N GLY A 218 -8.32 6.62 -15.40
CA GLY A 218 -8.34 7.38 -16.66
C GLY A 218 -7.24 8.44 -16.81
N ASN A 219 -6.09 8.29 -16.14
CA ASN A 219 -5.00 9.26 -16.30
C ASN A 219 -4.14 9.08 -17.57
N ARG A 220 -4.44 8.05 -18.37
CA ARG A 220 -3.81 7.76 -19.68
C ARG A 220 -4.86 7.29 -20.65
N THR A 221 -4.65 7.58 -21.93
CA THR A 221 -5.47 7.06 -23.02
C THR A 221 -4.79 5.89 -23.72
N ARG A 222 -5.57 5.08 -24.48
CA ARG A 222 -5.01 4.01 -25.33
C ARG A 222 -4.03 4.53 -26.36
N ALA A 223 -4.22 5.77 -26.85
CA ALA A 223 -3.31 6.43 -27.79
C ALA A 223 -1.98 6.88 -27.16
N GLY A 224 -1.79 6.67 -25.83
CA GLY A 224 -0.56 7.00 -25.11
C GLY A 224 -0.52 8.41 -24.52
N GLU A 225 -1.61 9.17 -24.58
CA GLU A 225 -1.67 10.48 -23.96
C GLU A 225 -1.64 10.37 -22.44
N ARG A 226 -0.89 11.24 -21.78
CA ARG A 226 -0.72 11.32 -20.32
C ARG A 226 -1.42 12.57 -19.79
N LEU A 227 -2.53 12.39 -19.09
CA LEU A 227 -3.47 13.47 -18.76
C LEU A 227 -3.22 14.15 -17.41
N THR A 228 -2.23 13.67 -16.64
CA THR A 228 -1.94 14.22 -15.30
C THR A 228 -0.46 14.42 -15.08
N THR A 229 -0.08 15.33 -14.17
CA THR A 229 1.32 15.55 -13.77
C THR A 229 1.99 14.24 -13.36
N ARG A 230 1.31 13.40 -12.57
CA ARG A 230 1.85 12.10 -12.15
C ARG A 230 2.06 11.18 -13.36
N ALA A 231 1.11 11.08 -14.27
CA ALA A 231 1.27 10.25 -15.47
C ALA A 231 2.48 10.66 -16.31
N ASN A 232 2.80 11.97 -16.37
CA ASN A 232 3.93 12.50 -17.11
C ASN A 232 5.29 12.31 -16.43
N THR A 233 5.32 12.19 -15.08
CA THR A 233 6.57 12.22 -14.31
C THR A 233 6.87 10.93 -13.53
N ASP A 234 5.95 9.96 -13.52
CA ASP A 234 6.08 8.69 -12.78
C ASP A 234 6.61 7.58 -13.69
N ALA A 235 7.91 7.59 -13.97
CA ALA A 235 8.57 6.56 -14.78
C ALA A 235 8.47 5.14 -14.21
N PHE A 236 8.26 5.00 -12.90
CA PHE A 236 8.07 3.68 -12.30
C PHE A 236 6.78 3.00 -12.78
N ALA A 237 5.73 3.77 -13.10
CA ALA A 237 4.52 3.22 -13.70
C ALA A 237 4.80 2.51 -15.04
N ASP A 238 5.70 3.06 -15.85
CA ASP A 238 6.05 2.51 -17.16
C ASP A 238 6.80 1.17 -17.06
N SER A 239 7.43 0.88 -15.92
CA SER A 239 8.09 -0.40 -15.65
C SER A 239 7.14 -1.50 -15.14
N LEU A 240 5.92 -1.14 -14.72
CA LEU A 240 4.96 -2.06 -14.12
C LEU A 240 3.89 -2.54 -15.09
N TYR A 241 3.49 -1.70 -16.04
CA TYR A 241 2.31 -1.93 -16.88
C TYR A 241 2.64 -2.01 -18.35
N ARG A 242 1.82 -2.74 -19.10
CA ARG A 242 1.93 -2.97 -20.54
C ARG A 242 0.67 -2.44 -21.24
N PRO A 243 0.64 -1.15 -21.64
CA PRO A 243 -0.54 -0.54 -22.22
C PRO A 243 -1.16 -1.32 -23.39
N GLU A 244 -0.32 -1.98 -24.20
CA GLU A 244 -0.75 -2.76 -25.37
C GLU A 244 -1.69 -3.93 -25.03
N VAL A 245 -1.62 -4.47 -23.80
CA VAL A 245 -2.51 -5.55 -23.34
C VAL A 245 -3.45 -5.08 -22.22
N ASP A 246 -2.99 -4.17 -21.36
CA ASP A 246 -3.75 -3.72 -20.19
C ASP A 246 -5.01 -2.90 -20.56
N PHE A 247 -4.96 -2.20 -21.69
CA PHE A 247 -6.11 -1.41 -22.15
C PHE A 247 -7.33 -2.26 -22.50
N ALA A 248 -7.19 -3.54 -22.81
CA ALA A 248 -8.34 -4.42 -23.00
C ALA A 248 -9.16 -4.56 -21.70
N VAL A 249 -8.50 -4.67 -20.55
CA VAL A 249 -9.15 -4.70 -19.24
C VAL A 249 -9.70 -3.33 -18.85
N ILE A 250 -8.97 -2.25 -19.16
CA ILE A 250 -9.41 -0.88 -18.87
C ILE A 250 -10.68 -0.53 -19.66
N GLU A 251 -10.83 -1.00 -20.89
CA GLU A 251 -12.05 -0.83 -21.69
C GLU A 251 -13.25 -1.53 -21.05
N ARG A 252 -13.07 -2.78 -20.55
CA ARG A 252 -14.14 -3.47 -19.79
C ARG A 252 -14.51 -2.71 -18.51
N LEU A 253 -13.52 -2.15 -17.82
CA LEU A 253 -13.76 -1.32 -16.65
C LEU A 253 -14.59 -0.07 -17.00
N ILE A 254 -14.28 0.60 -18.10
CA ILE A 254 -15.02 1.78 -18.57
C ILE A 254 -16.48 1.38 -18.90
N GLU A 255 -16.70 0.28 -19.63
CA GLU A 255 -18.05 -0.20 -19.98
C GLU A 255 -18.90 -0.46 -18.73
N VAL A 256 -18.36 -1.16 -17.72
CA VAL A 256 -19.07 -1.42 -16.46
C VAL A 256 -19.34 -0.12 -15.69
N ALA A 257 -18.37 0.79 -15.67
CA ALA A 257 -18.49 2.08 -15.00
C ALA A 257 -19.58 2.96 -15.64
N GLU A 258 -19.61 3.05 -16.99
CA GLU A 258 -20.61 3.78 -17.75
C GLU A 258 -22.02 3.18 -17.57
N ALA A 259 -22.16 1.85 -17.60
CA ALA A 259 -23.42 1.18 -17.37
C ALA A 259 -24.00 1.48 -15.98
N ARG A 260 -23.14 1.71 -14.98
CA ARG A 260 -23.54 2.10 -13.63
C ARG A 260 -23.65 3.62 -13.41
N GLY A 261 -23.17 4.44 -14.33
CA GLY A 261 -23.05 5.89 -14.15
C GLY A 261 -22.08 6.28 -13.04
N LEU A 262 -21.01 5.49 -12.82
CA LEU A 262 -20.03 5.67 -11.77
C LEU A 262 -18.62 5.89 -12.33
N PRO A 263 -17.72 6.54 -11.60
CA PRO A 263 -16.31 6.63 -11.99
C PRO A 263 -15.62 5.26 -12.04
N SER A 264 -14.76 5.04 -13.04
CA SER A 264 -13.98 3.80 -13.17
C SER A 264 -13.16 3.48 -11.93
N ALA A 265 -12.64 4.51 -11.22
CA ALA A 265 -11.91 4.34 -9.98
C ALA A 265 -12.73 3.64 -8.89
N GLN A 266 -14.02 3.96 -8.78
CA GLN A 266 -14.92 3.33 -7.79
C GLN A 266 -15.14 1.84 -8.12
N ILE A 267 -15.36 1.50 -9.38
CA ILE A 267 -15.55 0.11 -9.82
C ILE A 267 -14.25 -0.70 -9.61
N ALA A 268 -13.09 -0.16 -9.98
CA ALA A 268 -11.80 -0.83 -9.80
C ALA A 268 -11.48 -1.10 -8.31
N LEU A 269 -11.78 -0.14 -7.43
CA LEU A 269 -11.59 -0.31 -5.99
C LEU A 269 -12.62 -1.29 -5.41
N ALA A 270 -13.89 -1.23 -5.82
CA ALA A 270 -14.92 -2.16 -5.41
C ALA A 270 -14.55 -3.60 -5.80
N TRP A 271 -14.04 -3.82 -7.02
CA TRP A 271 -13.54 -5.12 -7.45
C TRP A 271 -12.44 -5.62 -6.50
N LEU A 272 -11.44 -4.80 -6.19
CA LEU A 272 -10.32 -5.18 -5.31
C LEU A 272 -10.80 -5.48 -3.88
N LEU A 273 -11.73 -4.70 -3.36
CA LEU A 273 -12.35 -4.91 -2.05
C LEU A 273 -13.18 -6.20 -1.99
N HIS A 274 -13.64 -6.72 -3.13
CA HIS A 274 -14.39 -7.97 -3.23
C HIS A 274 -13.49 -9.21 -3.22
N LYS A 275 -12.22 -9.05 -3.56
CA LYS A 275 -11.28 -10.19 -3.68
C LYS A 275 -10.99 -10.84 -2.33
N PRO A 276 -11.01 -12.19 -2.26
CA PRO A 276 -10.64 -12.94 -1.06
C PRO A 276 -9.26 -12.55 -0.54
N GLY A 277 -9.09 -12.50 0.77
CA GLY A 277 -7.83 -12.18 1.44
C GLY A 277 -7.52 -10.68 1.51
N VAL A 278 -8.09 -9.82 0.66
CA VAL A 278 -7.86 -8.38 0.69
C VAL A 278 -8.48 -7.77 1.94
N THR A 279 -7.64 -7.21 2.79
CA THR A 279 -8.03 -6.52 4.02
C THR A 279 -8.31 -5.05 3.76
N ALA A 280 -7.33 -4.32 3.20
CA ALA A 280 -7.45 -2.89 2.93
C ALA A 280 -6.50 -2.47 1.80
N PRO A 281 -6.99 -2.08 0.60
CA PRO A 281 -6.14 -1.47 -0.42
C PRO A 281 -5.59 -0.13 0.06
N ILE A 282 -4.33 0.15 -0.30
CA ILE A 282 -3.64 1.40 0.03
C ILE A 282 -3.91 2.42 -1.08
N VAL A 283 -4.81 3.35 -0.81
CA VAL A 283 -5.22 4.40 -1.75
C VAL A 283 -4.41 5.67 -1.48
N GLY A 284 -3.73 6.19 -2.49
CA GLY A 284 -3.12 7.51 -2.48
C GLY A 284 -4.06 8.54 -3.11
N ALA A 285 -4.20 9.70 -2.50
CA ALA A 285 -4.98 10.82 -3.03
C ALA A 285 -4.16 12.12 -3.02
N THR A 286 -4.33 12.95 -4.05
CA THR A 286 -3.78 14.31 -4.13
C THR A 286 -4.87 15.35 -4.38
N LYS A 287 -6.12 14.90 -4.47
CA LYS A 287 -7.33 15.73 -4.60
C LYS A 287 -8.45 15.11 -3.76
N PRO A 288 -9.32 15.92 -3.12
CA PRO A 288 -10.44 15.41 -2.31
C PRO A 288 -11.32 14.39 -3.05
N GLY A 289 -11.72 14.67 -4.29
CA GLY A 289 -12.58 13.78 -5.09
C GLY A 289 -12.02 12.36 -5.28
N GLN A 290 -10.68 12.19 -5.31
CA GLN A 290 -10.06 10.86 -5.38
C GLN A 290 -10.30 10.04 -4.10
N LEU A 291 -10.36 10.71 -2.97
CA LEU A 291 -10.65 10.08 -1.69
C LEU A 291 -12.15 9.82 -1.53
N GLU A 292 -12.99 10.74 -1.99
CA GLU A 292 -14.44 10.56 -2.04
C GLU A 292 -14.82 9.32 -2.88
N ASP A 293 -14.17 9.13 -4.03
CA ASP A 293 -14.33 7.93 -4.85
C ASP A 293 -13.93 6.66 -4.10
N ALA A 294 -12.83 6.69 -3.34
CA ALA A 294 -12.39 5.55 -2.56
C ALA A 294 -13.35 5.21 -1.41
N LEU A 295 -13.89 6.22 -0.73
CA LEU A 295 -14.89 6.05 0.32
C LEU A 295 -16.21 5.52 -0.23
N ALA A 296 -16.63 5.98 -1.41
CA ALA A 296 -17.84 5.49 -2.09
C ALA A 296 -17.67 4.03 -2.55
N ALA A 297 -16.50 3.66 -3.07
CA ALA A 297 -16.21 2.31 -3.55
C ALA A 297 -16.39 1.23 -2.47
N GLU A 298 -16.15 1.57 -1.21
CA GLU A 298 -16.30 0.65 -0.07
C GLU A 298 -17.76 0.21 0.17
N GLN A 299 -18.72 0.99 -0.31
CA GLN A 299 -20.15 0.71 -0.20
C GLN A 299 -20.71 -0.03 -1.44
N LEU A 300 -19.91 -0.19 -2.49
CA LEU A 300 -20.36 -0.81 -3.73
C LEU A 300 -20.28 -2.33 -3.67
N SER A 301 -21.29 -2.99 -4.21
CA SER A 301 -21.28 -4.42 -4.53
C SER A 301 -21.30 -4.61 -6.05
N LEU A 302 -20.45 -5.49 -6.55
CA LEU A 302 -20.43 -5.93 -7.94
C LEU A 302 -21.13 -7.27 -8.06
N SER A 303 -21.89 -7.47 -9.15
CA SER A 303 -22.47 -8.78 -9.45
C SER A 303 -21.39 -9.75 -9.99
N GLU A 304 -21.70 -11.05 -10.00
CA GLU A 304 -20.81 -12.06 -10.58
C GLU A 304 -20.54 -11.81 -12.06
N ASP A 305 -21.57 -11.36 -12.81
CA ASP A 305 -21.45 -11.03 -14.24
C ASP A 305 -20.52 -9.83 -14.47
N GLU A 306 -20.61 -8.79 -13.64
CA GLU A 306 -19.72 -7.64 -13.72
C GLU A 306 -18.27 -8.01 -13.37
N ILE A 307 -18.06 -8.85 -12.36
CA ILE A 307 -16.74 -9.36 -12.01
C ILE A 307 -16.16 -10.18 -13.18
N ALA A 308 -16.97 -11.07 -13.77
CA ALA A 308 -16.55 -11.86 -14.91
C ALA A 308 -16.17 -10.96 -16.11
N GLN A 309 -16.99 -9.95 -16.43
CA GLN A 309 -16.70 -8.98 -17.50
C GLN A 309 -15.41 -8.19 -17.26
N LEU A 310 -15.15 -7.77 -16.00
CA LEU A 310 -13.92 -7.06 -15.64
C LEU A 310 -12.68 -7.95 -15.78
N GLU A 311 -12.82 -9.26 -15.57
CA GLU A 311 -11.69 -10.19 -15.52
C GLU A 311 -11.38 -10.90 -16.84
N GLU A 312 -12.34 -11.00 -17.76
CA GLU A 312 -12.25 -11.82 -18.97
C GLU A 312 -11.08 -11.46 -19.90
N ALA A 313 -10.73 -10.17 -19.97
CA ALA A 313 -9.69 -9.64 -20.86
C ALA A 313 -8.28 -9.68 -20.23
N TYR A 314 -8.12 -10.20 -19.00
CA TYR A 314 -6.83 -10.22 -18.32
C TYR A 314 -5.82 -11.16 -18.99
N VAL A 315 -4.65 -10.63 -19.27
CA VAL A 315 -3.50 -11.41 -19.78
C VAL A 315 -2.39 -11.43 -18.72
N PRO A 316 -1.85 -12.61 -18.34
CA PRO A 316 -0.80 -12.71 -17.35
C PRO A 316 0.44 -11.88 -17.67
N HIS A 317 1.00 -11.28 -16.65
CA HIS A 317 2.21 -10.46 -16.69
C HIS A 317 3.45 -11.25 -16.22
N ALA A 318 4.63 -10.76 -16.59
CA ALA A 318 5.83 -11.08 -15.82
C ALA A 318 5.71 -10.46 -14.42
N VAL A 319 6.25 -11.14 -13.40
CA VAL A 319 6.25 -10.59 -12.03
C VAL A 319 7.00 -9.27 -11.99
N ALA A 320 6.34 -8.23 -11.47
CA ALA A 320 6.84 -6.87 -11.37
C ALA A 320 6.71 -6.32 -9.94
N GLY A 321 7.57 -5.34 -9.58
CA GLY A 321 7.51 -4.68 -8.28
C GLY A 321 8.19 -5.39 -7.12
N HIS A 322 8.83 -6.56 -7.35
CA HIS A 322 9.55 -7.34 -6.33
C HIS A 322 11.07 -7.04 -6.27
N LEU A 323 11.61 -6.19 -7.14
CA LEU A 323 13.02 -5.84 -7.24
C LEU A 323 13.26 -4.39 -6.81
#